data_d2d3a977b827740d8f76dd8c830856b9
#
_entry.id   d2d3a977b827740d8f76dd8c830856b9
#
_cell.length_a   1.000
_cell.length_b   1.000
_cell.length_c   1.000
_cell.angle_alpha   90.00
_cell.angle_beta   90.00
_cell.angle_gamma   90.00
#
_symmetry.space_group_name_H-M   'P 1'
#
loop_
_entity.id
_entity.type
_entity.pdbx_description
1 polymer ?
#
loop_
_entity_poly.entity_id
_entity_poly.type
_entity_poly.pdbx_seq_one_letter_code
_entity_poly.pdbx_strand_id
1 'polypeptide(L)'
;MNNACIWHSRGHPALVSSLCRRGKIAVTLRDAQACFNLNVLAQPTTASCPLAVQQLIALISRLDVPAYRAELIAESLWEFIDEDRSVQTRLGREDSEYLARSVPFYAANQPLADISEMRVVQGMDAGLYQKLKPLVCALPMTRQQININTLDVTQSVILEALFDPWLSPVQRGRYYKHVRRRGGKMSISFLRSRYLLTSMSVLKKAKTVLSVDSNYFWLRSDITVNEIELTMNSLI
;
A
#
# COMPACT_ATOMS: atom_id res chain seq x y z
N MET A 1 42.05 13.53 -1.03
CA MET A 1 41.08 14.41 -1.69
C MET A 1 39.68 13.92 -1.31
N ASN A 2 39.03 14.64 -0.41
CA ASN A 2 37.82 14.19 0.28
C ASN A 2 36.59 14.25 -0.64
N ASN A 3 35.99 13.08 -0.89
CA ASN A 3 34.65 12.99 -1.47
C ASN A 3 33.63 13.23 -0.34
N ALA A 4 33.18 14.46 -0.17
CA ALA A 4 32.13 14.79 0.77
C ALA A 4 30.77 14.47 0.15
N CYS A 5 30.09 13.45 0.69
CA CYS A 5 28.66 13.23 0.43
C CYS A 5 27.86 14.17 1.34
N ILE A 6 27.09 15.07 0.76
CA ILE A 6 26.23 15.99 1.52
C ILE A 6 24.84 15.37 1.65
N TRP A 7 24.43 15.11 2.87
CA TRP A 7 23.10 14.59 3.23
C TRP A 7 22.15 15.75 3.53
N HIS A 8 21.02 15.80 2.83
CA HIS A 8 19.93 16.71 3.19
C HIS A 8 18.65 15.88 3.41
N SER A 9 18.20 15.80 4.66
CA SER A 9 16.92 15.20 5.05
C SER A 9 15.94 16.29 5.51
N ARG A 10 14.91 16.52 4.73
CA ARG A 10 13.69 17.20 5.21
C ARG A 10 12.50 16.51 4.56
N GLY A 11 11.79 15.62 5.30
CA GLY A 11 10.41 15.21 5.03
C GLY A 11 9.96 14.86 3.60
N HIS A 12 10.89 14.78 2.67
CA HIS A 12 10.76 14.42 1.26
C HIS A 12 11.74 13.28 0.95
N PRO A 13 11.56 12.55 -0.14
CA PRO A 13 12.50 11.52 -0.54
C PRO A 13 13.93 12.08 -0.51
N ALA A 14 14.82 11.40 0.23
CA ALA A 14 16.21 11.82 0.30
C ALA A 14 16.84 11.68 -1.08
N LEU A 15 17.21 12.78 -1.70
CA LEU A 15 17.95 12.81 -2.95
C LEU A 15 19.44 12.93 -2.62
N VAL A 16 20.23 11.94 -2.99
CA VAL A 16 21.68 11.97 -2.89
C VAL A 16 22.25 11.93 -4.31
N SER A 17 23.03 12.92 -4.71
CA SER A 17 23.75 12.89 -5.98
C SER A 17 25.25 12.86 -5.71
N SER A 18 25.96 11.95 -6.35
CA SER A 18 27.42 11.87 -6.35
C SER A 18 27.93 11.95 -7.78
N LEU A 19 28.93 12.81 -7.99
CA LEU A 19 29.64 12.91 -9.26
C LEU A 19 30.92 12.05 -9.17
N CYS A 20 30.96 10.96 -9.93
CA CYS A 20 32.17 10.20 -10.16
C CYS A 20 32.91 10.73 -11.41
N ARG A 21 34.21 10.46 -11.51
CA ARG A 21 35.05 10.97 -12.66
C ARG A 21 34.47 10.64 -14.06
N ARG A 22 33.57 9.67 -14.20
CA ARG A 22 32.99 9.23 -15.49
C ARG A 22 31.45 9.12 -15.47
N GLY A 23 30.76 9.57 -14.42
CA GLY A 23 29.32 9.42 -14.38
C GLY A 23 28.67 10.17 -13.23
N LYS A 24 27.34 10.18 -13.24
CA LYS A 24 26.47 10.76 -12.22
C LYS A 24 25.57 9.66 -11.67
N ILE A 25 25.42 9.61 -10.36
CA ILE A 25 24.45 8.74 -9.68
C ILE A 25 23.52 9.63 -8.86
N ALA A 26 22.23 9.51 -9.11
CA ALA A 26 21.19 10.11 -8.30
C ALA A 26 20.38 8.99 -7.60
N VAL A 27 20.24 9.07 -6.30
CA VAL A 27 19.53 8.09 -5.49
C VAL A 27 18.35 8.76 -4.79
N THR A 28 17.18 8.15 -4.90
CA THR A 28 15.96 8.59 -4.19
C THR A 28 15.48 7.48 -3.29
N LEU A 29 15.31 7.78 -2.01
CA LEU A 29 14.76 6.87 -1.00
C LEU A 29 13.35 7.31 -0.62
N ARG A 30 12.39 6.39 -0.66
CA ARG A 30 11.00 6.62 -0.26
C ARG A 30 10.55 5.53 0.71
N ASP A 31 9.73 5.89 1.67
CA ASP A 31 9.05 4.91 2.53
C ASP A 31 8.12 4.02 1.69
N ALA A 32 8.26 2.71 1.85
CA ALA A 32 7.43 1.72 1.17
C ALA A 32 6.18 1.34 1.97
N GLN A 33 6.08 1.75 3.25
CA GLN A 33 4.95 1.41 4.14
C GLN A 33 3.88 2.51 4.22
N ALA A 34 3.91 3.51 3.35
CA ALA A 34 2.85 4.50 3.20
C ALA A 34 1.74 4.00 2.22
N CYS A 35 1.25 2.78 2.40
CA CYS A 35 0.31 2.12 1.47
C CYS A 35 -0.51 1.05 2.18
N PHE A 36 -1.60 0.61 1.56
CA PHE A 36 -2.29 -0.61 1.94
C PHE A 36 -1.56 -1.81 1.32
N ASN A 37 -0.97 -2.67 2.15
CA ASN A 37 -0.26 -3.84 1.67
C ASN A 37 -1.25 -4.94 1.26
N LEU A 38 -1.28 -5.30 -0.03
CA LEU A 38 -2.18 -6.33 -0.54
C LEU A 38 -1.85 -7.72 0.00
N ASN A 39 -0.59 -8.00 0.31
CA ASN A 39 -0.17 -9.30 0.81
C ASN A 39 -0.69 -9.65 2.22
N VAL A 40 -1.40 -8.72 2.88
CA VAL A 40 -2.14 -9.08 4.09
C VAL A 40 -3.30 -10.04 3.80
N LEU A 41 -3.79 -10.09 2.56
CA LEU A 41 -4.84 -11.00 2.13
C LEU A 41 -4.36 -12.47 2.08
N ALA A 42 -3.05 -12.69 1.88
CA ALA A 42 -2.46 -14.04 1.92
C ALA A 42 -2.33 -14.61 3.35
N GLN A 43 -2.76 -13.87 4.39
CA GLN A 43 -2.74 -14.38 5.75
C GLN A 43 -3.79 -15.48 5.94
N PRO A 44 -3.41 -16.68 6.36
CA PRO A 44 -4.36 -17.76 6.63
C PRO A 44 -5.45 -17.32 7.59
N THR A 45 -6.70 -17.64 7.27
CA THR A 45 -7.86 -17.29 8.10
C THR A 45 -8.94 -18.34 7.99
N THR A 46 -9.69 -18.50 9.07
CA THR A 46 -10.92 -19.33 9.07
C THR A 46 -12.19 -18.48 8.92
N ALA A 47 -12.04 -17.17 8.76
CA ALA A 47 -13.17 -16.27 8.59
C ALA A 47 -13.66 -16.31 7.14
N SER A 48 -14.95 -16.41 6.93
CA SER A 48 -15.59 -16.36 5.59
C SER A 48 -15.41 -15.02 4.86
N CYS A 49 -15.08 -13.96 5.56
CA CYS A 49 -14.70 -12.67 5.01
C CYS A 49 -13.68 -12.02 5.95
N PRO A 50 -12.38 -12.13 5.63
CA PRO A 50 -11.32 -11.54 6.46
C PRO A 50 -11.45 -10.03 6.59
N LEU A 51 -10.99 -9.49 7.71
CA LEU A 51 -11.00 -8.05 7.93
C LEU A 51 -10.22 -7.29 6.84
N ALA A 52 -9.14 -7.86 6.34
CA ALA A 52 -8.34 -7.27 5.27
C ALA A 52 -9.13 -7.12 3.95
N VAL A 53 -9.97 -8.12 3.61
CA VAL A 53 -10.89 -8.06 2.46
C VAL A 53 -11.91 -6.94 2.64
N GLN A 54 -12.55 -6.84 3.82
CA GLN A 54 -13.49 -5.76 4.12
C GLN A 54 -12.84 -4.38 4.01
N GLN A 55 -11.60 -4.24 4.47
CA GLN A 55 -10.84 -2.99 4.37
C GLN A 55 -10.49 -2.64 2.92
N LEU A 56 -10.16 -3.65 2.10
CA LEU A 56 -9.93 -3.45 0.67
C LEU A 56 -11.21 -3.05 -0.07
N ILE A 57 -12.35 -3.69 0.23
CA ILE A 57 -13.67 -3.29 -0.28
C ILE A 57 -13.94 -1.81 0.06
N ALA A 58 -13.73 -1.44 1.32
CA ALA A 58 -13.90 -0.06 1.76
C ALA A 58 -12.98 0.92 1.02
N LEU A 59 -11.71 0.54 0.77
CA LEU A 59 -10.77 1.35 0.02
C LEU A 59 -11.22 1.55 -1.44
N ILE A 60 -11.59 0.47 -2.12
CA ILE A 60 -12.04 0.51 -3.52
C ILE A 60 -13.32 1.34 -3.65
N SER A 61 -14.27 1.18 -2.72
CA SER A 61 -15.55 1.92 -2.72
C SER A 61 -15.35 3.44 -2.61
N ARG A 62 -14.24 3.90 -2.01
CA ARG A 62 -13.91 5.34 -1.92
C ARG A 62 -13.33 5.94 -3.19
N LEU A 63 -13.14 5.13 -4.22
CA LEU A 63 -12.67 5.54 -5.54
C LEU A 63 -13.82 5.66 -6.57
N ASP A 64 -15.05 5.85 -6.09
CA ASP A 64 -16.27 5.93 -6.90
C ASP A 64 -16.58 4.63 -7.67
N VAL A 65 -16.25 3.48 -7.07
CA VAL A 65 -16.54 2.16 -7.61
C VAL A 65 -17.83 1.63 -6.99
N PRO A 66 -18.77 1.08 -7.79
CA PRO A 66 -19.99 0.46 -7.25
C PRO A 66 -19.66 -0.66 -6.25
N ALA A 67 -20.46 -0.77 -5.18
CA ALA A 67 -20.20 -1.70 -4.07
C ALA A 67 -20.01 -3.16 -4.55
N TYR A 68 -20.89 -3.64 -5.46
CA TYR A 68 -20.76 -4.98 -6.04
C TYR A 68 -19.41 -5.22 -6.73
N ARG A 69 -18.93 -4.22 -7.48
CA ARG A 69 -17.63 -4.33 -8.17
C ARG A 69 -16.46 -4.27 -7.20
N ALA A 70 -16.55 -3.46 -6.16
CA ALA A 70 -15.54 -3.39 -5.11
C ALA A 70 -15.41 -4.73 -4.36
N GLU A 71 -16.55 -5.36 -4.05
CA GLU A 71 -16.64 -6.68 -3.44
C GLU A 71 -16.04 -7.76 -4.38
N LEU A 72 -16.46 -7.78 -5.65
CA LEU A 72 -15.94 -8.70 -6.68
C LEU A 72 -14.40 -8.65 -6.77
N ILE A 73 -13.84 -7.44 -6.85
CA ILE A 73 -12.38 -7.27 -7.00
C ILE A 73 -11.65 -7.74 -5.74
N ALA A 74 -12.13 -7.35 -4.55
CA ALA A 74 -11.46 -7.66 -3.31
C ALA A 74 -11.51 -9.16 -2.98
N GLU A 75 -12.66 -9.80 -3.19
CA GLU A 75 -12.81 -11.25 -3.01
C GLU A 75 -11.99 -12.03 -4.04
N SER A 76 -12.05 -11.63 -5.33
CA SER A 76 -11.25 -12.28 -6.37
C SER A 76 -9.74 -12.08 -6.18
N LEU A 77 -9.29 -10.96 -5.62
CA LEU A 77 -7.87 -10.76 -5.30
C LEU A 77 -7.45 -11.62 -4.11
N TRP A 78 -8.33 -11.81 -3.11
CA TRP A 78 -8.04 -12.69 -2.01
C TRP A 78 -7.85 -14.13 -2.48
N GLU A 79 -8.83 -14.70 -3.21
CA GLU A 79 -8.76 -16.05 -3.79
C GLU A 79 -7.57 -16.21 -4.75
N PHE A 80 -7.17 -15.13 -5.44
CA PHE A 80 -6.02 -15.15 -6.35
C PHE A 80 -4.67 -15.35 -5.65
N ILE A 81 -4.56 -14.95 -4.37
CA ILE A 81 -3.29 -14.94 -3.62
C ILE A 81 -3.27 -15.86 -2.39
N ASP A 82 -4.39 -16.44 -1.99
CA ASP A 82 -4.40 -17.43 -0.91
C ASP A 82 -3.75 -18.76 -1.37
N GLU A 83 -3.42 -19.61 -0.42
CA GLU A 83 -2.64 -20.83 -0.71
C GLU A 83 -3.49 -21.98 -1.27
N ASP A 84 -4.81 -21.91 -1.11
CA ASP A 84 -5.68 -22.97 -1.58
C ASP A 84 -6.22 -22.71 -3.00
N ARG A 85 -7.04 -23.59 -3.53
CA ARG A 85 -7.60 -23.52 -4.89
C ARG A 85 -9.11 -23.66 -4.89
N SER A 86 -9.71 -23.40 -3.75
CA SER A 86 -11.15 -23.60 -3.54
C SER A 86 -11.82 -22.26 -3.35
N VAL A 87 -12.80 -21.94 -4.17
CA VAL A 87 -13.58 -20.70 -4.01
C VAL A 87 -14.26 -20.68 -2.64
N GLN A 88 -13.88 -19.77 -1.77
CA GLN A 88 -14.39 -19.62 -0.42
C GLN A 88 -15.47 -18.55 -0.31
N THR A 89 -15.52 -17.63 -1.28
CA THR A 89 -16.43 -16.48 -1.26
C THR A 89 -17.44 -16.52 -2.40
N ARG A 90 -18.47 -15.69 -2.29
CA ARG A 90 -19.56 -15.65 -3.29
C ARG A 90 -19.09 -15.08 -4.64
N LEU A 91 -18.21 -14.11 -4.62
CA LEU A 91 -17.74 -13.40 -5.82
C LEU A 91 -16.27 -13.70 -6.16
N GLY A 92 -15.58 -14.47 -5.32
CA GLY A 92 -14.21 -14.90 -5.55
C GLY A 92 -14.03 -15.70 -6.85
N ARG A 93 -12.84 -15.70 -7.38
CA ARG A 93 -12.48 -16.35 -8.64
C ARG A 93 -11.17 -17.09 -8.49
N GLU A 94 -11.18 -18.34 -8.91
CA GLU A 94 -10.09 -19.28 -8.85
C GLU A 94 -9.65 -19.73 -10.24
N ASP A 95 -8.77 -20.72 -10.31
CA ASP A 95 -8.19 -21.30 -11.53
C ASP A 95 -9.20 -21.53 -12.67
N SER A 96 -10.41 -21.99 -12.36
CA SER A 96 -11.43 -22.26 -13.35
C SER A 96 -11.85 -21.03 -14.16
N GLU A 97 -11.90 -19.87 -13.52
CA GLU A 97 -12.21 -18.60 -14.18
C GLU A 97 -11.03 -18.11 -15.03
N TYR A 98 -9.82 -18.22 -14.52
CA TYR A 98 -8.61 -17.74 -15.20
C TYR A 98 -8.21 -18.66 -16.37
N LEU A 99 -8.43 -19.96 -16.26
CA LEU A 99 -8.20 -20.93 -17.34
C LEU A 99 -9.22 -20.80 -18.48
N ALA A 100 -10.42 -20.27 -18.22
CA ALA A 100 -11.43 -20.04 -19.24
C ALA A 100 -11.20 -18.80 -20.12
N ARG A 101 -10.18 -18.01 -19.82
CA ARG A 101 -9.86 -16.78 -20.57
C ARG A 101 -9.18 -17.07 -21.91
N SER A 102 -9.20 -16.09 -22.81
CA SER A 102 -8.54 -16.17 -24.12
C SER A 102 -7.04 -16.48 -24.04
N VAL A 103 -6.37 -15.98 -23.00
CA VAL A 103 -5.02 -16.37 -22.62
C VAL A 103 -5.13 -17.02 -21.24
N PRO A 104 -5.13 -18.37 -21.17
CA PRO A 104 -5.28 -19.10 -19.92
C PRO A 104 -4.07 -18.93 -19.02
N PHE A 105 -4.31 -18.80 -17.71
CA PHE A 105 -3.28 -18.81 -16.65
C PHE A 105 -3.91 -19.32 -15.36
N TYR A 106 -3.07 -19.66 -14.39
CA TYR A 106 -3.49 -20.07 -13.04
C TYR A 106 -3.51 -18.86 -12.10
N ALA A 107 -4.31 -18.92 -11.04
CA ALA A 107 -4.20 -18.01 -9.91
C ALA A 107 -2.77 -18.08 -9.32
N ALA A 108 -2.32 -17.03 -8.67
CA ALA A 108 -0.96 -16.99 -8.13
C ALA A 108 -0.79 -17.96 -6.96
N ASN A 109 -1.83 -18.14 -6.13
CA ASN A 109 -1.86 -18.96 -4.90
C ASN A 109 -0.63 -18.71 -4.01
N GLN A 110 -0.18 -17.47 -3.99
CA GLN A 110 0.95 -16.96 -3.22
C GLN A 110 0.92 -15.44 -3.12
N PRO A 111 1.61 -14.84 -2.15
CA PRO A 111 1.74 -13.39 -2.07
C PRO A 111 2.25 -12.76 -3.36
N LEU A 112 1.70 -11.59 -3.72
CA LEU A 112 2.12 -10.85 -4.91
C LEU A 112 3.59 -10.41 -4.79
N ALA A 113 4.34 -10.55 -5.87
CA ALA A 113 5.68 -9.97 -6.01
C ALA A 113 5.61 -8.48 -6.39
N ASP A 114 4.60 -8.10 -7.21
CA ASP A 114 4.37 -6.73 -7.65
C ASP A 114 2.88 -6.42 -7.78
N ILE A 115 2.49 -5.17 -7.51
CA ILE A 115 1.09 -4.72 -7.61
C ILE A 115 0.50 -4.84 -9.02
N SER A 116 1.32 -4.95 -10.05
CA SER A 116 0.84 -5.13 -11.43
C SER A 116 0.10 -6.44 -11.63
N GLU A 117 0.33 -7.44 -10.81
CA GLU A 117 -0.37 -8.73 -10.86
C GLU A 117 -1.87 -8.58 -10.58
N MET A 118 -2.29 -7.59 -9.75
CA MET A 118 -3.71 -7.31 -9.55
C MET A 118 -4.47 -6.90 -10.83
N ARG A 119 -3.78 -6.56 -11.92
CA ARG A 119 -4.40 -6.16 -13.18
C ARG A 119 -5.14 -7.30 -13.88
N VAL A 120 -4.81 -8.55 -13.57
CA VAL A 120 -5.45 -9.73 -14.15
C VAL A 120 -6.64 -10.21 -13.32
N VAL A 121 -6.83 -9.67 -12.13
CA VAL A 121 -7.93 -10.05 -11.23
C VAL A 121 -9.28 -9.64 -11.82
N GLN A 122 -10.29 -10.45 -11.58
CA GLN A 122 -11.64 -10.23 -12.08
C GLN A 122 -12.22 -8.89 -11.60
N GLY A 123 -12.83 -8.14 -12.53
CA GLY A 123 -13.41 -6.83 -12.25
C GLY A 123 -12.44 -5.66 -12.29
N MET A 124 -11.11 -5.90 -12.36
CA MET A 124 -10.10 -4.84 -12.49
C MET A 124 -10.09 -4.28 -13.92
N ASP A 125 -9.95 -2.98 -14.06
CA ASP A 125 -9.65 -2.30 -15.31
C ASP A 125 -8.45 -1.34 -15.16
N ALA A 126 -7.95 -0.85 -16.29
CA ALA A 126 -6.80 0.03 -16.32
C ALA A 126 -7.02 1.35 -15.57
N GLY A 127 -8.24 1.91 -15.64
CA GLY A 127 -8.58 3.16 -14.96
C GLY A 127 -8.57 3.03 -13.44
N LEU A 128 -9.19 1.97 -12.93
CA LEU A 128 -9.20 1.67 -11.50
C LEU A 128 -7.80 1.29 -10.99
N TYR A 129 -7.05 0.50 -11.77
CA TYR A 129 -5.66 0.20 -11.43
C TYR A 129 -4.82 1.46 -11.22
N GLN A 130 -4.94 2.45 -12.11
CA GLN A 130 -4.21 3.71 -11.96
C GLN A 130 -4.64 4.51 -10.71
N LYS A 131 -5.92 4.44 -10.32
CA LYS A 131 -6.41 5.06 -9.07
C LYS A 131 -5.90 4.33 -7.82
N LEU A 132 -5.81 3.00 -7.87
CA LEU A 132 -5.33 2.17 -6.75
C LEU A 132 -3.81 2.19 -6.60
N LYS A 133 -3.06 2.25 -7.70
CA LYS A 133 -1.60 2.17 -7.73
C LYS A 133 -0.89 3.06 -6.69
N PRO A 134 -1.27 4.32 -6.42
CA PRO A 134 -0.64 5.14 -5.39
C PRO A 134 -1.06 4.76 -3.95
N LEU A 135 -2.06 3.91 -3.78
CA LEU A 135 -2.67 3.58 -2.49
C LEU A 135 -2.27 2.21 -1.96
N VAL A 136 -1.83 1.31 -2.84
CA VAL A 136 -1.54 -0.09 -2.52
C VAL A 136 -0.09 -0.45 -2.77
N CYS A 137 0.38 -1.50 -2.13
CA CYS A 137 1.71 -2.09 -2.34
C CYS A 137 1.67 -3.62 -2.16
N ALA A 138 2.72 -4.29 -2.62
CA ALA A 138 3.00 -5.70 -2.39
C ALA A 138 4.32 -5.78 -1.61
N LEU A 139 4.25 -5.76 -0.29
CA LEU A 139 5.42 -5.88 0.58
C LEU A 139 5.60 -7.35 1.00
N PRO A 140 6.84 -7.81 1.22
CA PRO A 140 7.12 -9.19 1.64
C PRO A 140 6.77 -9.43 3.12
N MET A 141 5.54 -9.10 3.47
CA MET A 141 4.96 -9.27 4.81
C MET A 141 3.45 -9.47 4.70
N THR A 142 2.89 -10.34 5.53
CA THR A 142 1.46 -10.66 5.54
C THR A 142 0.66 -9.85 6.58
N ARG A 143 1.27 -8.87 7.26
CA ARG A 143 0.59 -7.99 8.20
C ARG A 143 0.51 -6.55 7.68
N GLN A 144 -0.58 -5.86 8.01
CA GLN A 144 -0.71 -4.45 7.72
C GLN A 144 0.10 -3.62 8.72
N GLN A 145 1.01 -2.79 8.21
CA GLN A 145 1.79 -1.87 9.04
C GLN A 145 2.05 -0.59 8.25
N ILE A 146 1.25 0.43 8.50
CA ILE A 146 1.31 1.69 7.75
C ILE A 146 2.00 2.76 8.58
N ASN A 147 3.04 3.36 8.03
CA ASN A 147 3.69 4.50 8.64
C ASN A 147 2.85 5.77 8.44
N ILE A 148 2.25 6.25 9.53
CA ILE A 148 1.37 7.43 9.51
C ILE A 148 2.12 8.75 9.27
N ASN A 149 3.43 8.79 9.45
CA ASN A 149 4.24 9.99 9.29
C ASN A 149 4.62 10.26 7.83
N THR A 150 4.54 9.25 6.98
CA THR A 150 4.95 9.31 5.56
C THR A 150 3.78 9.24 4.58
N LEU A 151 2.55 8.96 5.06
CA LEU A 151 1.35 9.07 4.25
C LEU A 151 1.17 10.50 3.71
N ASP A 152 0.90 10.63 2.42
CA ASP A 152 0.50 11.91 1.83
C ASP A 152 -1.02 12.14 1.89
N VAL A 153 -1.47 13.31 1.41
CA VAL A 153 -2.90 13.68 1.44
C VAL A 153 -3.74 12.70 0.63
N THR A 154 -3.27 12.25 -0.50
CA THR A 154 -4.01 11.35 -1.39
C THR A 154 -4.13 9.96 -0.79
N GLN A 155 -3.07 9.49 -0.13
CA GLN A 155 -3.03 8.19 0.56
C GLN A 155 -3.86 8.15 1.86
N SER A 156 -4.29 9.28 2.37
CA SER A 156 -5.09 9.34 3.61
C SER A 156 -6.42 8.60 3.55
N VAL A 157 -6.95 8.38 2.35
CA VAL A 157 -8.14 7.55 2.12
C VAL A 157 -7.96 6.12 2.65
N ILE A 158 -6.72 5.64 2.74
CA ILE A 158 -6.39 4.34 3.34
C ILE A 158 -6.81 4.30 4.81
N LEU A 159 -6.60 5.39 5.56
CA LEU A 159 -7.02 5.44 6.97
C LEU A 159 -8.54 5.36 7.11
N GLU A 160 -9.31 5.96 6.19
CA GLU A 160 -10.77 5.83 6.19
C GLU A 160 -11.19 4.37 5.96
N ALA A 161 -10.54 3.69 5.01
CA ALA A 161 -10.83 2.29 4.72
C ALA A 161 -10.48 1.36 5.89
N LEU A 162 -9.33 1.57 6.53
CA LEU A 162 -8.89 0.77 7.67
C LEU A 162 -9.81 0.90 8.90
N PHE A 163 -10.40 2.07 9.07
CA PHE A 163 -11.23 2.39 10.24
C PHE A 163 -12.69 2.65 9.90
N ASP A 164 -13.16 2.17 8.77
CA ASP A 164 -14.58 2.19 8.42
C ASP A 164 -15.41 1.42 9.47
N PRO A 165 -16.55 1.93 9.93
CA PRO A 165 -17.18 3.25 9.67
C PRO A 165 -16.73 4.38 10.63
N TRP A 166 -15.72 4.18 11.45
CA TRP A 166 -15.37 5.10 12.57
C TRP A 166 -14.61 6.36 12.16
N LEU A 167 -14.02 6.39 10.95
CA LEU A 167 -13.27 7.54 10.46
C LEU A 167 -13.95 8.18 9.26
N SER A 168 -14.46 9.40 9.46
CA SER A 168 -15.06 10.18 8.39
C SER A 168 -14.05 11.04 7.61
N PRO A 169 -14.38 11.47 6.36
CA PRO A 169 -13.56 12.39 5.57
C PRO A 169 -13.19 13.69 6.31
N VAL A 170 -14.11 14.22 7.15
CA VAL A 170 -13.86 15.41 7.97
C VAL A 170 -12.77 15.17 9.00
N GLN A 171 -12.80 14.03 9.68
CA GLN A 171 -11.80 13.64 10.67
C GLN A 171 -10.44 13.42 10.01
N ARG A 172 -10.40 12.80 8.81
CA ARG A 172 -9.21 12.69 7.97
C ARG A 172 -8.60 14.07 7.67
N GLY A 173 -9.40 15.03 7.23
CA GLY A 173 -8.92 16.38 6.92
C GLY A 173 -8.32 17.10 8.14
N ARG A 174 -8.87 16.89 9.34
CA ARG A 174 -8.30 17.39 10.59
C ARG A 174 -6.95 16.72 10.93
N TYR A 175 -6.84 15.42 10.72
CA TYR A 175 -5.61 14.67 10.86
C TYR A 175 -4.48 15.29 10.03
N TYR A 176 -4.73 15.51 8.73
CA TYR A 176 -3.74 16.08 7.81
C TYR A 176 -3.26 17.48 8.19
N LYS A 177 -4.19 18.37 8.52
CA LYS A 177 -3.84 19.73 8.97
C LYS A 177 -2.90 19.71 10.18
N HIS A 178 -3.05 18.69 11.02
CA HIS A 178 -2.21 18.55 12.21
C HIS A 178 -0.83 17.98 11.89
N VAL A 179 -0.73 16.91 11.11
CA VAL A 179 0.55 16.31 10.68
C VAL A 179 1.43 17.37 9.99
N ARG A 180 0.84 18.14 9.07
CA ARG A 180 1.54 19.19 8.34
C ARG A 180 2.05 20.32 9.22
N ARG A 181 1.30 20.69 10.29
CA ARG A 181 1.69 21.75 11.22
C ARG A 181 2.84 21.36 12.17
N ARG A 182 3.00 20.07 12.47
CA ARG A 182 4.00 19.55 13.41
C ARG A 182 5.24 18.93 12.74
N GLY A 183 5.45 19.16 11.45
CA GLY A 183 6.62 18.66 10.74
C GLY A 183 6.68 17.12 10.63
N GLY A 184 5.52 16.45 10.57
CA GLY A 184 5.44 15.01 10.29
C GLY A 184 5.72 14.08 11.48
N LYS A 185 5.99 14.59 12.68
CA LYS A 185 6.19 13.71 13.85
C LYS A 185 4.88 13.50 14.60
N MET A 186 4.28 12.33 14.40
CA MET A 186 3.10 11.89 15.13
C MET A 186 3.39 10.64 15.96
N SER A 187 2.72 10.54 17.12
CA SER A 187 2.66 9.32 17.90
C SER A 187 1.26 8.70 17.79
N ILE A 188 1.18 7.37 17.89
CA ILE A 188 -0.12 6.66 17.90
C ILE A 188 -1.00 7.14 19.08
N SER A 189 -0.40 7.58 20.18
CA SER A 189 -1.12 8.18 21.31
C SER A 189 -1.84 9.50 20.96
N PHE A 190 -1.35 10.23 19.97
CA PHE A 190 -1.98 11.46 19.51
C PHE A 190 -3.29 11.17 18.73
N LEU A 191 -3.32 10.09 17.94
CA LEU A 191 -4.55 9.62 17.30
C LEU A 191 -5.65 9.31 18.35
N ARG A 192 -5.24 8.87 19.54
CA ARG A 192 -6.12 8.60 20.66
C ARG A 192 -6.77 9.87 21.23
N SER A 193 -6.03 10.96 21.36
CA SER A 193 -6.42 12.06 22.23
C SER A 193 -7.37 13.07 21.62
N ARG A 194 -7.46 13.18 20.29
CA ARG A 194 -8.20 14.29 19.65
C ARG A 194 -9.08 13.96 18.43
N TYR A 195 -8.88 12.85 17.71
CA TYR A 195 -9.44 12.77 16.38
C TYR A 195 -10.14 11.48 15.97
N LEU A 196 -9.83 10.33 16.54
CA LEU A 196 -10.20 9.08 15.91
C LEU A 196 -10.88 8.02 16.79
N LEU A 197 -10.61 7.97 18.09
CA LEU A 197 -10.80 6.71 18.78
C LEU A 197 -11.51 6.89 20.12
N THR A 198 -12.82 7.07 20.06
CA THR A 198 -13.69 7.03 21.27
C THR A 198 -13.85 5.61 21.82
N SER A 199 -13.63 4.58 21.00
CA SER A 199 -13.76 3.18 21.39
C SER A 199 -12.40 2.50 21.63
N MET A 200 -12.30 1.74 22.71
CA MET A 200 -11.10 0.95 23.05
C MET A 200 -10.78 -0.14 22.00
N SER A 201 -11.78 -0.69 21.32
CA SER A 201 -11.60 -1.68 20.26
C SER A 201 -10.90 -1.08 19.04
N VAL A 202 -11.33 0.11 18.61
CA VAL A 202 -10.73 0.82 17.48
C VAL A 202 -9.28 1.23 17.80
N LEU A 203 -9.00 1.63 19.03
CA LEU A 203 -7.64 1.94 19.47
C LEU A 203 -6.72 0.72 19.44
N LYS A 204 -7.19 -0.44 19.89
CA LYS A 204 -6.42 -1.69 19.78
C LYS A 204 -6.10 -2.01 18.33
N LYS A 205 -7.11 -1.95 17.44
CA LYS A 205 -6.93 -2.14 16.00
C LYS A 205 -5.93 -1.16 15.39
N ALA A 206 -5.99 0.13 15.76
CA ALA A 206 -5.05 1.12 15.27
C ALA A 206 -3.58 0.78 15.65
N LYS A 207 -3.34 0.30 16.86
CA LYS A 207 -2.01 -0.09 17.31
C LYS A 207 -1.44 -1.30 16.56
N THR A 208 -2.27 -2.16 15.99
CA THR A 208 -1.80 -3.33 15.24
C THR A 208 -1.49 -3.02 13.78
N VAL A 209 -2.15 -2.01 13.19
CA VAL A 209 -2.03 -1.69 11.76
C VAL A 209 -1.26 -0.41 11.45
N LEU A 210 -1.07 0.47 12.45
CA LEU A 210 -0.34 1.73 12.28
C LEU A 210 1.02 1.69 12.95
N SER A 211 1.99 2.31 12.28
CA SER A 211 3.36 2.52 12.79
C SER A 211 3.76 3.99 12.68
N VAL A 212 4.83 4.36 13.33
CA VAL A 212 5.55 5.63 13.17
C VAL A 212 6.93 5.44 12.54
N ASP A 213 7.32 4.19 12.37
CA ASP A 213 8.58 3.74 11.79
C ASP A 213 8.31 2.81 10.61
N SER A 214 9.30 2.65 9.73
CA SER A 214 9.23 1.77 8.56
C SER A 214 10.43 0.84 8.50
N ASN A 215 10.18 -0.39 8.04
CA ASN A 215 11.17 -1.42 7.83
C ASN A 215 11.49 -1.62 6.34
N TYR A 216 10.68 -1.05 5.45
CA TYR A 216 10.81 -1.21 4.00
C TYR A 216 10.87 0.15 3.32
N PHE A 217 11.80 0.26 2.35
CA PHE A 217 12.01 1.48 1.59
C PHE A 217 12.20 1.19 0.11
N TRP A 218 11.65 2.04 -0.75
CA TRP A 218 11.91 2.05 -2.17
C TRP A 218 13.16 2.87 -2.43
N LEU A 219 14.18 2.22 -2.99
CA LEU A 219 15.41 2.84 -3.46
C LEU A 219 15.35 2.92 -5.00
N ARG A 220 15.35 4.13 -5.53
CA ARG A 220 15.54 4.38 -6.96
C ARG A 220 16.93 4.95 -7.18
N SER A 221 17.69 4.31 -8.07
CA SER A 221 19.03 4.73 -8.49
C SER A 221 19.00 5.06 -9.97
N ASP A 222 19.24 6.32 -10.31
CA ASP A 222 19.41 6.80 -11.68
C ASP A 222 20.90 7.02 -11.93
N ILE A 223 21.48 6.23 -12.82
CA ILE A 223 22.92 6.18 -13.11
C ILE A 223 23.13 6.64 -14.54
N THR A 224 23.97 7.66 -14.73
CA THR A 224 24.36 8.16 -16.04
C THR A 224 25.88 7.99 -16.18
N VAL A 225 26.32 7.26 -17.20
CA VAL A 225 27.74 7.08 -17.56
C VAL A 225 27.89 7.38 -19.04
N ASN A 226 28.57 8.46 -19.36
CA ASN A 226 28.63 9.01 -20.73
C ASN A 226 27.19 9.27 -21.25
N GLU A 227 26.77 8.57 -22.31
CA GLU A 227 25.46 8.67 -22.96
C GLU A 227 24.50 7.55 -22.50
N ILE A 228 24.91 6.67 -21.57
CA ILE A 228 24.11 5.56 -21.10
C ILE A 228 23.42 5.95 -19.80
N GLU A 229 22.11 5.80 -19.77
CA GLU A 229 21.27 5.99 -18.60
C GLU A 229 20.69 4.65 -18.15
N LEU A 230 20.81 4.34 -16.86
CA LEU A 230 20.24 3.16 -16.21
C LEU A 230 19.44 3.59 -15.00
N THR A 231 18.17 3.16 -14.93
CA THR A 231 17.34 3.30 -13.74
C THR A 231 17.14 1.94 -13.08
N MET A 232 17.41 1.88 -11.79
CA MET A 232 17.20 0.71 -10.97
C MET A 232 16.22 1.04 -9.82
N ASN A 233 15.24 0.17 -9.58
CA ASN A 233 14.35 0.26 -8.44
C ASN A 233 14.52 -0.99 -7.58
N SER A 234 14.71 -0.80 -6.29
CA SER A 234 14.91 -1.88 -5.33
C SER A 234 14.05 -1.63 -4.09
N LEU A 235 13.46 -2.69 -3.56
CA LEU A 235 12.89 -2.71 -2.22
C LEU A 235 13.98 -3.15 -1.25
N ILE A 236 14.23 -2.37 -0.22
CA ILE A 236 15.27 -2.62 0.80
C ILE A 236 14.65 -2.59 2.20
#